data_69c21e4abcbbf3626541b450817f9aa6
#
_entry.id   69c21e4abcbbf3626541b450817f9aa6
#
_cell.length_a   1.000
_cell.length_b   1.000
_cell.length_c   1.000
_cell.angle_alpha   90.00
_cell.angle_beta   90.00
_cell.angle_gamma   90.00
#
_symmetry.space_group_name_H-M   'P 1'
#
loop_
_entity.id
_entity.type
_entity.pdbx_description
1 polymer ?
#
loop_
_entity_poly.entity_id
_entity_poly.type
_entity_poly.pdbx_seq_one_letter_code
_entity_poly.pdbx_strand_id
1 'polypeptide(L)'
;MSTRHWLIKSEPAAYSWDDLVNEGETLWDGIRNHRAANNLRAMAEGDEAFFYHSVTGKGIVGVVEVTRPGLPDPKDSAWAAVKIRPVRKLDRPVSLAEIKADRSLSEIELVRLSRLSVAEIRPAEWNRVLELAKT
;
A
#
# COMPACT_ATOMS: atom_id res chain seq x y z
N MET A 1 20.82 5.55 -0.41
CA MET A 1 20.12 4.26 -0.24
C MET A 1 18.82 4.28 -1.02
N SER A 2 18.51 3.17 -1.64
CA SER A 2 17.26 3.11 -2.42
C SER A 2 16.07 2.93 -1.49
N THR A 3 15.01 3.69 -1.77
CA THR A 3 13.73 3.58 -1.09
C THR A 3 13.06 2.27 -1.51
N ARG A 4 12.57 1.52 -0.55
CA ARG A 4 11.76 0.33 -0.85
C ARG A 4 10.33 0.74 -1.13
N HIS A 5 9.63 -0.12 -1.85
CA HIS A 5 8.26 0.15 -2.28
C HIS A 5 7.33 -0.94 -1.78
N TRP A 6 6.14 -0.51 -1.36
CA TRP A 6 5.15 -1.38 -0.72
C TRP A 6 3.77 -1.11 -1.29
N LEU A 7 2.81 -1.92 -0.89
CA LEU A 7 1.40 -1.71 -1.18
C LEU A 7 0.61 -2.02 0.08
N ILE A 8 -0.30 -1.14 0.46
CA ILE A 8 -1.22 -1.36 1.57
C ILE A 8 -2.64 -1.34 1.05
N LYS A 9 -3.47 -2.23 1.59
CA LYS A 9 -4.87 -2.36 1.16
C LYS A 9 -5.79 -1.77 2.20
N SER A 10 -6.76 -1.00 1.73
CA SER A 10 -7.80 -0.42 2.57
C SER A 10 -9.16 -0.64 1.92
N GLU A 11 -10.15 -0.99 2.74
CA GLU A 11 -11.53 -1.07 2.29
C GLU A 11 -12.11 0.35 2.30
N PRO A 12 -12.53 0.91 1.14
CA PRO A 12 -12.92 2.33 1.08
C PRO A 12 -14.14 2.67 1.93
N ALA A 13 -15.03 1.71 2.22
CA ALA A 13 -16.15 1.96 3.12
C ALA A 13 -15.70 2.15 4.57
N ALA A 14 -14.56 1.57 4.96
CA ALA A 14 -14.00 1.71 6.29
C ALA A 14 -13.01 2.86 6.37
N TYR A 15 -12.13 2.99 5.38
CA TYR A 15 -11.11 4.04 5.35
C TYR A 15 -10.65 4.28 3.91
N SER A 16 -11.09 5.37 3.32
CA SER A 16 -10.80 5.71 1.92
C SER A 16 -9.56 6.59 1.79
N TRP A 17 -9.13 6.78 0.54
CA TRP A 17 -8.08 7.76 0.21
C TRP A 17 -8.47 9.17 0.71
N ASP A 18 -9.74 9.55 0.52
CA ASP A 18 -10.22 10.86 0.95
C ASP A 18 -10.16 11.00 2.48
N ASP A 19 -10.45 9.93 3.21
CA ASP A 19 -10.31 9.92 4.67
C ASP A 19 -8.86 10.18 5.07
N LEU A 20 -7.91 9.55 4.40
CA LEU A 20 -6.48 9.74 4.66
C LEU A 20 -6.06 11.19 4.36
N VAL A 21 -6.51 11.75 3.24
CA VAL A 21 -6.20 13.13 2.88
C VAL A 21 -6.73 14.10 3.94
N ASN A 22 -7.94 13.86 4.43
CA ASN A 22 -8.55 14.69 5.46
C ASN A 22 -7.81 14.61 6.80
N GLU A 23 -7.27 13.45 7.15
CA GLU A 23 -6.47 13.31 8.36
C GLU A 23 -5.04 13.86 8.21
N GLY A 24 -4.47 13.77 7.03
CA GLY A 24 -3.10 14.21 6.75
C GLY A 24 -2.02 13.21 7.14
N GLU A 25 -2.18 12.50 8.24
CA GLU A 25 -1.30 11.42 8.69
C GLU A 25 -2.13 10.46 9.53
N THR A 26 -1.87 9.17 9.38
CA THR A 26 -2.62 8.17 10.16
C THR A 26 -1.72 7.03 10.59
N LEU A 27 -2.12 6.36 11.66
CA LEU A 27 -1.47 5.13 12.12
C LEU A 27 -2.07 3.96 11.36
N TRP A 28 -1.21 3.21 10.67
CA TRP A 28 -1.62 2.01 9.94
C TRP A 28 -1.43 0.81 10.85
N ASP A 29 -2.53 0.35 11.45
CA ASP A 29 -2.55 -0.70 12.47
C ASP A 29 -3.61 -1.74 12.12
N GLY A 30 -3.87 -2.64 13.07
CA GLY A 30 -4.90 -3.67 12.89
C GLY A 30 -4.47 -4.83 12.00
N ILE A 31 -3.18 -4.92 11.67
CA ILE A 31 -2.65 -5.99 10.81
C ILE A 31 -2.45 -7.25 11.65
N ARG A 32 -3.13 -8.33 11.27
CA ARG A 32 -3.13 -9.59 12.04
C ARG A 32 -2.67 -10.79 11.21
N ASN A 33 -1.94 -10.54 10.13
CA ASN A 33 -1.28 -11.56 9.32
C ASN A 33 0.22 -11.43 9.53
N HIS A 34 0.92 -12.52 9.81
CA HIS A 34 2.35 -12.49 10.16
C HIS A 34 3.21 -11.96 9.01
N ARG A 35 2.94 -12.35 7.76
CA ARG A 35 3.70 -11.87 6.62
C ARG A 35 3.50 -10.36 6.41
N ALA A 36 2.26 -9.91 6.51
CA ALA A 36 1.94 -8.48 6.39
C ALA A 36 2.61 -7.69 7.52
N ALA A 37 2.56 -8.19 8.75
CA ALA A 37 3.21 -7.55 9.89
C ALA A 37 4.72 -7.50 9.72
N ASN A 38 5.33 -8.56 9.18
CA ASN A 38 6.77 -8.56 8.90
C ASN A 38 7.12 -7.52 7.84
N ASN A 39 6.25 -7.32 6.85
CA ASN A 39 6.45 -6.26 5.86
C ASN A 39 6.41 -4.88 6.52
N LEU A 40 5.46 -4.64 7.44
CA LEU A 40 5.43 -3.38 8.20
C LEU A 40 6.72 -3.17 8.98
N ARG A 41 7.23 -4.23 9.62
CA ARG A 41 8.48 -4.16 10.40
C ARG A 41 9.69 -3.85 9.53
N ALA A 42 9.64 -4.24 8.26
CA ALA A 42 10.74 -4.02 7.31
C ALA A 42 10.72 -2.62 6.69
N MET A 43 9.63 -1.88 6.84
CA MET A 43 9.52 -0.52 6.31
C MET A 43 10.46 0.43 7.03
N ALA A 44 10.98 1.41 6.29
CA ALA A 44 11.82 2.46 6.81
C ALA A 44 11.17 3.82 6.55
N GLU A 45 11.56 4.82 7.34
CA GLU A 45 11.09 6.18 7.12
C GLU A 45 11.48 6.63 5.71
N GLY A 46 10.52 7.22 4.99
CA GLY A 46 10.71 7.66 3.61
C GLY A 46 10.33 6.62 2.56
N ASP A 47 10.11 5.37 2.96
CA ASP A 47 9.60 4.37 2.03
C ASP A 47 8.24 4.79 1.52
N GLU A 48 7.95 4.46 0.25
CA GLU A 48 6.65 4.76 -0.35
C GLU A 48 5.82 3.50 -0.53
N ALA A 49 4.51 3.67 -0.49
CA ALA A 49 3.57 2.57 -0.70
C ALA A 49 2.41 3.01 -1.59
N PHE A 50 1.92 2.09 -2.40
CA PHE A 50 0.66 2.30 -3.09
C PHE A 50 -0.48 2.11 -2.10
N PHE A 51 -1.47 2.99 -2.19
CA PHE A 51 -2.71 2.89 -1.44
C PHE A 51 -3.76 2.23 -2.34
N TYR A 52 -4.16 1.01 -1.98
CA TYR A 52 -5.04 0.19 -2.79
C TYR A 52 -6.42 0.10 -2.14
N HIS A 53 -7.46 0.42 -2.91
CA HIS A 53 -8.84 0.19 -2.48
C HIS A 53 -9.23 -1.25 -2.78
N SER A 54 -9.62 -1.98 -1.74
CA SER A 54 -10.09 -3.36 -1.85
C SER A 54 -11.62 -3.40 -1.80
N VAL A 55 -12.21 -4.55 -2.10
CA VAL A 55 -13.65 -4.84 -2.04
C VAL A 55 -14.43 -4.11 -3.14
N THR A 56 -14.51 -2.78 -3.11
CA THR A 56 -15.29 -1.99 -4.06
C THR A 56 -14.36 -1.14 -4.92
N GLY A 57 -14.53 -1.17 -6.23
CA GLY A 57 -13.71 -0.39 -7.15
C GLY A 57 -12.23 -0.72 -7.04
N LYS A 58 -11.90 -2.01 -6.97
CA LYS A 58 -10.54 -2.49 -6.68
C LYS A 58 -9.49 -1.85 -7.57
N GLY A 59 -8.52 -1.18 -6.96
CA GLY A 59 -7.45 -0.55 -7.71
C GLY A 59 -6.54 0.30 -6.83
N ILE A 60 -5.41 0.68 -7.42
CA ILE A 60 -4.43 1.56 -6.77
C ILE A 60 -4.84 2.99 -7.05
N VAL A 61 -5.02 3.80 -6.00
CA VAL A 61 -5.57 5.15 -6.13
C VAL A 61 -4.57 6.25 -5.77
N GLY A 62 -3.54 5.95 -5.01
CA GLY A 62 -2.59 6.97 -4.59
C GLY A 62 -1.29 6.41 -4.05
N VAL A 63 -0.40 7.32 -3.69
CA VAL A 63 0.91 7.02 -3.11
C VAL A 63 0.98 7.63 -1.72
N VAL A 64 1.44 6.85 -0.75
CA VAL A 64 1.69 7.30 0.61
C VAL A 64 3.16 7.16 0.95
N GLU A 65 3.60 7.84 2.00
CA GLU A 65 4.97 7.75 2.50
C GLU A 65 4.94 7.31 3.97
N VAL A 66 5.87 6.44 4.34
CA VAL A 66 6.06 6.03 5.74
C VAL A 66 6.75 7.16 6.47
N THR A 67 6.06 7.74 7.46
CA THR A 67 6.61 8.85 8.26
C THR A 67 7.23 8.36 9.55
N ARG A 68 6.73 7.25 10.11
CA ARG A 68 7.28 6.67 11.34
C ARG A 68 7.14 5.16 11.33
N PRO A 69 8.26 4.43 11.16
CA PRO A 69 8.25 2.96 11.22
C PRO A 69 8.48 2.45 12.64
N GLY A 70 8.42 1.13 12.81
CA GLY A 70 8.86 0.46 14.03
C GLY A 70 7.97 0.69 15.23
N LEU A 71 6.68 0.94 15.02
CA LEU A 71 5.74 1.17 16.12
C LEU A 71 5.03 -0.12 16.50
N PRO A 72 4.66 -0.28 17.78
CA PRO A 72 3.76 -1.36 18.17
C PRO A 72 2.32 -1.00 17.81
N ASP A 73 1.50 -2.01 17.58
CA ASP A 73 0.07 -1.81 17.43
C ASP A 73 -0.50 -1.42 18.80
N PRO A 74 -1.29 -0.33 18.88
CA PRO A 74 -1.80 0.14 20.18
C PRO A 74 -2.72 -0.83 20.90
N LYS A 75 -3.34 -1.77 20.18
CA LYS A 75 -4.25 -2.74 20.79
C LYS A 75 -3.53 -4.02 21.20
N ASP A 76 -2.40 -4.33 20.57
CA ASP A 76 -1.63 -5.52 20.87
C ASP A 76 -0.19 -5.33 20.40
N SER A 77 0.70 -5.10 21.35
CA SER A 77 2.11 -4.79 21.06
C SER A 77 2.90 -5.91 20.40
N ALA A 78 2.33 -7.12 20.34
CA ALA A 78 2.93 -8.21 19.57
C ALA A 78 2.83 -7.98 18.07
N TRP A 79 1.99 -7.05 17.63
CA TRP A 79 1.79 -6.71 16.23
C TRP A 79 2.39 -5.34 15.93
N ALA A 80 2.64 -5.09 14.65
CA ALA A 80 3.35 -3.90 14.19
C ALA A 80 2.41 -2.86 13.60
N ALA A 81 2.84 -1.61 13.64
CA ALA A 81 2.15 -0.49 13.00
C ALA A 81 3.18 0.48 12.45
N VAL A 82 2.75 1.32 11.51
CA VAL A 82 3.57 2.42 10.98
C VAL A 82 2.66 3.64 10.82
N LYS A 83 3.26 4.84 10.83
CA LYS A 83 2.52 6.03 10.44
C LYS A 83 2.78 6.34 8.98
N ILE A 84 1.75 6.78 8.27
CA ILE A 84 1.80 7.13 6.86
C ILE A 84 1.12 8.47 6.62
N ARG A 85 1.52 9.13 5.53
CA ARG A 85 0.87 10.35 5.05
C ARG A 85 0.63 10.23 3.55
N PRO A 86 -0.42 10.92 3.00
CA PRO A 86 -0.61 10.91 1.57
C PRO A 86 0.45 11.75 0.87
N VAL A 87 0.98 11.25 -0.24
CA VAL A 87 1.94 11.98 -1.08
C VAL A 87 1.21 12.59 -2.27
N ARG A 88 0.51 11.74 -3.03
CA ARG A 88 -0.25 12.20 -4.19
C ARG A 88 -1.29 11.17 -4.60
N LYS A 89 -2.38 11.67 -5.15
CA LYS A 89 -3.37 10.82 -5.80
C LYS A 89 -2.87 10.53 -7.22
N LEU A 90 -3.09 9.31 -7.71
CA LEU A 90 -2.75 8.99 -9.09
C LEU A 90 -3.65 9.76 -10.06
N ASP A 91 -3.12 10.09 -11.25
CA ASP A 91 -3.88 10.81 -12.27
C ASP A 91 -5.16 10.06 -12.63
N ARG A 92 -5.08 8.75 -12.69
CA ARG A 92 -6.26 7.87 -12.70
C ARG A 92 -5.95 6.62 -11.87
N PRO A 93 -6.97 6.01 -11.27
CA PRO A 93 -6.76 4.74 -10.56
C PRO A 93 -6.30 3.65 -11.53
N VAL A 94 -5.43 2.77 -11.05
CA VAL A 94 -5.01 1.59 -11.84
C VAL A 94 -5.79 0.40 -11.28
N SER A 95 -6.73 -0.11 -12.06
CA SER A 95 -7.63 -1.16 -11.61
C SER A 95 -6.91 -2.51 -11.46
N LEU A 96 -7.45 -3.36 -10.60
CA LEU A 96 -6.95 -4.73 -10.46
C LEU A 96 -7.02 -5.48 -11.79
N ALA A 97 -8.06 -5.25 -12.59
CA ALA A 97 -8.21 -5.89 -13.91
C ALA A 97 -7.07 -5.49 -14.84
N GLU A 98 -6.69 -4.20 -14.86
CA GLU A 98 -5.56 -3.73 -15.66
C GLU A 98 -4.25 -4.39 -15.23
N ILE A 99 -4.05 -4.51 -13.92
CA ILE A 99 -2.85 -5.13 -13.38
C ILE A 99 -2.77 -6.60 -13.77
N LYS A 100 -3.88 -7.32 -13.67
CA LYS A 100 -3.94 -8.73 -14.07
C LYS A 100 -3.71 -8.95 -15.56
N ALA A 101 -4.09 -7.97 -16.38
CA ALA A 101 -3.92 -8.05 -17.83
C ALA A 101 -2.50 -7.68 -18.30
N ASP A 102 -1.69 -7.11 -17.44
CA ASP A 102 -0.34 -6.64 -17.78
C ASP A 102 0.70 -7.73 -17.51
N ARG A 103 1.37 -8.18 -18.57
CA ARG A 103 2.36 -9.27 -18.45
C ARG A 103 3.55 -8.90 -17.57
N SER A 104 3.94 -7.64 -17.57
CA SER A 104 5.08 -7.18 -16.77
C SER A 104 4.76 -7.18 -15.28
N LEU A 105 3.49 -7.30 -14.91
CA LEU A 105 3.02 -7.36 -13.53
C LEU A 105 2.56 -8.75 -13.11
N SER A 106 2.89 -9.79 -13.89
CA SER A 106 2.43 -11.17 -13.63
C SER A 106 2.89 -11.72 -12.28
N GLU A 107 4.00 -11.23 -11.74
CA GLU A 107 4.56 -11.71 -10.47
C GLU A 107 4.30 -10.76 -9.31
N ILE A 108 3.52 -9.71 -9.51
CA ILE A 108 3.22 -8.75 -8.45
C ILE A 108 2.50 -9.44 -7.28
N GLU A 109 2.92 -9.16 -6.06
CA GLU A 109 2.34 -9.82 -4.89
C GLU A 109 0.86 -9.52 -4.72
N LEU A 110 0.40 -8.35 -5.17
CA LEU A 110 -1.01 -8.00 -5.16
C LEU A 110 -1.89 -9.07 -5.82
N VAL A 111 -1.41 -9.65 -6.92
CA VAL A 111 -2.13 -10.69 -7.66
C VAL A 111 -1.76 -12.08 -7.13
N ARG A 112 -0.47 -12.33 -6.98
CA ARG A 112 0.05 -13.65 -6.59
C ARG A 112 -0.33 -14.02 -5.16
N LEU A 113 -0.38 -13.03 -4.27
CA LEU A 113 -0.73 -13.20 -2.85
C LEU A 113 -1.97 -12.35 -2.55
N SER A 114 -3.08 -12.69 -3.17
CA SER A 114 -4.29 -11.85 -3.21
C SER A 114 -4.89 -11.52 -1.83
N ARG A 115 -4.56 -12.29 -0.80
CA ARG A 115 -5.08 -12.06 0.57
C ARG A 115 -4.11 -11.30 1.47
N LEU A 116 -2.93 -10.97 0.94
CA LEU A 116 -1.93 -10.25 1.71
C LEU A 116 -2.26 -8.76 1.71
N SER A 117 -2.45 -8.18 2.90
CA SER A 117 -2.90 -6.79 3.05
C SER A 117 -1.77 -5.77 3.03
N VAL A 118 -0.54 -6.21 3.24
CA VAL A 118 0.66 -5.36 3.12
C VAL A 118 1.67 -6.16 2.31
N ALA A 119 1.98 -5.69 1.11
CA ALA A 119 2.80 -6.41 0.16
C ALA A 119 4.04 -5.60 -0.21
N GLU A 120 5.08 -6.28 -0.66
CA GLU A 120 6.26 -5.64 -1.23
C GLU A 120 6.08 -5.49 -2.73
N ILE A 121 6.54 -4.35 -3.28
CA ILE A 121 6.48 -4.06 -4.71
C ILE A 121 7.90 -3.89 -5.21
N ARG A 122 8.26 -4.61 -6.28
CA ARG A 122 9.58 -4.48 -6.89
C ARG A 122 9.67 -3.16 -7.68
N PRO A 123 10.87 -2.59 -7.81
CA PRO A 123 11.02 -1.29 -8.52
C PRO A 123 10.44 -1.28 -9.93
N ALA A 124 10.62 -2.34 -10.70
CA ALA A 124 10.06 -2.41 -12.05
C ALA A 124 8.53 -2.42 -12.05
N GLU A 125 7.93 -3.09 -11.07
CA GLU A 125 6.47 -3.12 -10.90
C GLU A 125 5.94 -1.75 -10.49
N TRP A 126 6.63 -1.09 -9.59
CA TRP A 126 6.30 0.26 -9.13
C TRP A 126 6.25 1.22 -10.32
N ASN A 127 7.30 1.23 -11.12
CA ASN A 127 7.38 2.10 -12.28
C ASN A 127 6.31 1.79 -13.32
N ARG A 128 6.01 0.49 -13.52
CA ARG A 128 4.96 0.10 -14.49
C ARG A 128 3.58 0.58 -14.07
N VAL A 129 3.26 0.47 -12.79
CA VAL A 129 1.97 0.97 -12.29
C VAL A 129 1.86 2.47 -12.50
N LEU A 130 2.94 3.22 -12.23
CA LEU A 130 2.93 4.67 -12.45
C LEU A 130 2.75 5.02 -13.94
N GLU A 131 3.32 4.23 -14.84
CA GLU A 131 3.08 4.41 -16.28
C GLU A 131 1.62 4.19 -16.63
N LEU A 132 1.00 3.14 -16.12
CA LEU A 132 -0.42 2.85 -16.36
C LEU A 132 -1.31 3.98 -15.85
N ALA A 133 -0.95 4.60 -14.75
CA ALA A 133 -1.73 5.71 -14.18
C ALA A 133 -1.73 6.95 -15.07
N LYS A 134 -0.80 7.06 -16.00
CA LYS A 134 -0.69 8.22 -16.91
C LYS A 134 -1.44 8.05 -18.22
N THR A 135 -1.90 6.85 -18.53
CA THR A 135 -2.51 6.58 -19.85
C THR A 135 -4.05 6.69 -19.87
#